data_98b5b98a237c17dff13535cd555dd087
#
_entry.id   98b5b98a237c17dff13535cd555dd087
#
_cell.length_a   1.000
_cell.length_b   1.000
_cell.length_c   1.000
_cell.angle_alpha   90.00
_cell.angle_beta   90.00
_cell.angle_gamma   90.00
#
_symmetry.space_group_name_H-M   'P 1'
#
loop_
_entity.id
_entity.type
_entity.pdbx_description
1 polymer ?
#
loop_
_entity_poly.entity_id
_entity_poly.type
_entity_poly.pdbx_seq_one_letter_code
_entity_poly.pdbx_strand_id
1 'polypeptide(L)'
;MARRISRPIGVYVMTILLVFSGLAQLLVIISASQQTEGKISFTLIFVSLFLALFSTGSAIRAFVGDNEGRIAVLGFVTVNFLWWTFLAINEVANSESEAFDGVLLIMGMIRPVVFIGLFWWYFTRKDIVAFYKQGEGKVDG
;
A
#
# COMPACT_ATOMS: atom_id res chain seq x y z
N MET A 1 -23.91 -29.23 4.09
CA MET A 1 -23.24 -28.32 5.05
C MET A 1 -22.04 -27.69 4.35
N ALA A 2 -22.13 -26.43 3.90
CA ALA A 2 -21.00 -25.73 3.30
C ALA A 2 -19.98 -25.41 4.43
N ARG A 3 -18.78 -25.96 4.35
CA ARG A 3 -17.67 -25.60 5.26
C ARG A 3 -17.44 -24.10 5.09
N ARG A 4 -17.73 -23.33 6.14
CA ARG A 4 -17.26 -21.94 6.22
C ARG A 4 -15.72 -21.99 6.21
N ILE A 5 -15.12 -21.60 5.12
CA ILE A 5 -13.68 -21.44 5.07
C ILE A 5 -13.37 -20.27 6.02
N SER A 6 -12.64 -20.57 7.09
CA SER A 6 -12.15 -19.53 8.00
C SER A 6 -11.25 -18.56 7.24
N ARG A 7 -11.36 -17.28 7.53
CA ARG A 7 -10.49 -16.27 6.91
C ARG A 7 -9.02 -16.63 7.14
N PRO A 8 -8.20 -16.64 6.10
CA PRO A 8 -6.78 -16.91 6.27
C PRO A 8 -6.12 -15.85 7.13
N ILE A 9 -5.29 -16.27 8.09
CA ILE A 9 -4.60 -15.37 9.03
C ILE A 9 -3.82 -14.28 8.28
N GLY A 10 -3.24 -14.59 7.12
CA GLY A 10 -2.51 -13.63 6.30
C GLY A 10 -3.36 -12.45 5.81
N VAL A 11 -4.69 -12.62 5.62
CA VAL A 11 -5.58 -11.51 5.27
C VAL A 11 -5.62 -10.48 6.41
N TYR A 12 -5.67 -10.92 7.66
CA TYR A 12 -5.60 -10.02 8.82
C TYR A 12 -4.27 -9.29 8.87
N VAL A 13 -3.16 -10.02 8.74
CA VAL A 13 -1.82 -9.43 8.78
C VAL A 13 -1.63 -8.40 7.67
N MET A 14 -1.99 -8.74 6.45
CA MET A 14 -1.85 -7.83 5.29
C MET A 14 -2.76 -6.60 5.41
N THR A 15 -3.97 -6.75 5.93
CA THR A 15 -4.88 -5.62 6.18
C THR A 15 -4.30 -4.68 7.24
N ILE A 16 -3.79 -5.21 8.34
CA ILE A 16 -3.15 -4.42 9.39
C ILE A 16 -1.95 -3.65 8.82
N LEU A 17 -1.08 -4.30 8.05
CA LEU A 17 0.07 -3.65 7.42
C LEU A 17 -0.34 -2.51 6.48
N LEU A 18 -1.43 -2.67 5.73
CA LEU A 18 -1.96 -1.61 4.85
C LEU A 18 -2.48 -0.41 5.64
N VAL A 19 -3.23 -0.64 6.71
CA VAL A 19 -3.73 0.43 7.58
C VAL A 19 -2.57 1.19 8.21
N PHE A 20 -1.56 0.48 8.73
CA PHE A 20 -0.35 1.13 9.27
C PHE A 20 0.42 1.91 8.20
N SER A 21 0.52 1.38 6.98
CA SER A 21 1.14 2.10 5.85
C SER A 21 0.40 3.40 5.53
N GLY A 22 -0.94 3.38 5.53
CA GLY A 22 -1.76 4.59 5.33
C GLY A 22 -1.56 5.63 6.44
N LEU A 23 -1.54 5.20 7.70
CA LEU A 23 -1.27 6.08 8.84
C LEU A 23 0.15 6.67 8.79
N ALA A 24 1.15 5.86 8.44
CA ALA A 24 2.53 6.33 8.30
C ALA A 24 2.65 7.42 7.21
N GLN A 25 1.93 7.29 6.10
CA GLN A 25 1.89 8.31 5.05
C GLN A 25 1.30 9.63 5.57
N LEU A 26 0.22 9.59 6.36
CA LEU A 26 -0.36 10.78 6.96
C LEU A 26 0.63 11.46 7.92
N LEU A 27 1.37 10.69 8.73
CA LEU A 27 2.39 11.24 9.62
C LEU A 27 3.55 11.91 8.85
N VAL A 28 3.97 11.32 7.71
CA VAL A 28 5.00 11.95 6.86
C VAL A 28 4.51 13.29 6.32
N ILE A 29 3.26 13.38 5.88
CA ILE A 29 2.68 14.64 5.39
C ILE A 29 2.66 15.69 6.49
N ILE A 30 2.22 15.33 7.70
CA ILE A 30 2.14 16.25 8.83
C ILE A 30 3.54 16.75 9.21
N SER A 31 4.52 15.85 9.31
CA SER A 31 5.90 16.24 9.64
C SER A 31 6.55 17.10 8.56
N ALA A 32 6.33 16.77 7.29
CA ALA A 32 6.81 17.59 6.19
C ALA A 32 6.16 19.00 6.18
N SER A 33 4.88 19.11 6.54
CA SER A 33 4.19 20.40 6.65
C SER A 33 4.76 21.32 7.72
N GLN A 34 5.33 20.75 8.77
CA GLN A 34 5.94 21.52 9.85
C GLN A 34 7.36 22.02 9.52
N GLN A 35 8.09 21.29 8.66
CA GLN A 35 9.49 21.60 8.36
C GLN A 35 9.70 22.62 7.23
N THR A 36 8.74 22.78 6.35
CA THR A 36 8.92 23.52 5.07
C THR A 36 8.31 24.93 5.05
N GLU A 37 8.05 25.59 6.16
CA GLU A 37 7.50 26.97 6.19
C GLU A 37 6.45 27.27 5.12
N GLY A 38 5.53 26.33 4.89
CA GLY A 38 4.39 26.52 3.98
C GLY A 38 4.65 26.27 2.48
N LYS A 39 5.82 25.79 2.07
CA LYS A 39 6.15 25.52 0.65
C LYS A 39 5.94 24.05 0.21
N ILE A 40 5.11 23.28 0.93
CA ILE A 40 4.78 21.94 0.46
C ILE A 40 3.93 22.04 -0.80
N SER A 41 4.34 21.33 -1.84
CA SER A 41 3.53 21.24 -3.06
C SER A 41 2.16 20.68 -2.72
N PHE A 42 1.10 21.42 -3.05
CA PHE A 42 -0.29 21.00 -2.93
C PHE A 42 -0.50 19.60 -3.54
N THR A 43 0.20 19.31 -4.64
CA THR A 43 0.18 18.01 -5.31
C THR A 43 0.67 16.88 -4.39
N LEU A 44 1.73 17.10 -3.62
CA LEU A 44 2.28 16.09 -2.72
C LEU A 44 1.29 15.76 -1.59
N ILE A 45 0.68 16.77 -1.00
CA ILE A 45 -0.35 16.60 0.03
C ILE A 45 -1.55 15.84 -0.53
N PHE A 46 -2.05 16.27 -1.69
CA PHE A 46 -3.24 15.70 -2.30
C PHE A 46 -3.03 14.23 -2.69
N VAL A 47 -1.93 13.91 -3.37
CA VAL A 47 -1.63 12.52 -3.79
C VAL A 47 -1.43 11.62 -2.57
N SER A 48 -0.70 12.07 -1.56
CA SER A 48 -0.46 11.27 -0.36
C SER A 48 -1.73 11.05 0.46
N LEU A 49 -2.60 12.06 0.57
CA LEU A 49 -3.91 11.92 1.22
C LEU A 49 -4.80 10.95 0.45
N PHE A 50 -4.85 11.06 -0.87
CA PHE A 50 -5.59 10.15 -1.74
C PHE A 50 -5.10 8.71 -1.57
N LEU A 51 -3.78 8.48 -1.58
CA LEU A 51 -3.19 7.17 -1.38
C LEU A 51 -3.51 6.61 0.00
N ALA A 52 -3.47 7.42 1.06
CA ALA A 52 -3.81 7.00 2.41
C ALA A 52 -5.29 6.57 2.53
N LEU A 53 -6.21 7.34 1.97
CA LEU A 53 -7.65 7.03 1.95
C LEU A 53 -7.94 5.78 1.11
N PHE A 54 -7.32 5.68 -0.06
CA PHE A 54 -7.51 4.54 -0.95
C PHE A 54 -6.95 3.24 -0.35
N SER A 55 -5.81 3.30 0.35
CA SER A 55 -5.25 2.14 1.05
C SER A 55 -6.19 1.63 2.12
N THR A 56 -6.72 2.53 2.94
CA THR A 56 -7.62 2.16 4.03
C THR A 56 -8.92 1.57 3.48
N GLY A 57 -9.53 2.19 2.48
CA GLY A 57 -10.73 1.68 1.83
C GLY A 57 -10.53 0.30 1.19
N SER A 58 -9.44 0.11 0.47
CA SER A 58 -9.08 -1.18 -0.15
C SER A 58 -8.83 -2.26 0.90
N ALA A 59 -8.16 -1.90 2.01
CA ALA A 59 -7.90 -2.81 3.12
C ALA A 59 -9.20 -3.28 3.78
N ILE A 60 -10.16 -2.38 4.02
CA ILE A 60 -11.46 -2.72 4.60
C ILE A 60 -12.24 -3.65 3.67
N ARG A 61 -12.32 -3.36 2.37
CA ARG A 61 -12.99 -4.20 1.38
C ARG A 61 -12.34 -5.59 1.28
N ALA A 62 -11.02 -5.65 1.21
CA ALA A 62 -10.30 -6.92 1.23
C ALA A 62 -10.53 -7.70 2.54
N PHE A 63 -10.60 -7.00 3.68
CA PHE A 63 -10.89 -7.61 4.97
C PHE A 63 -12.29 -8.23 5.02
N VAL A 64 -13.28 -7.60 4.43
CA VAL A 64 -14.66 -8.14 4.34
C VAL A 64 -14.72 -9.37 3.45
N GLY A 65 -13.73 -9.60 2.59
CA GLY A 65 -13.67 -10.76 1.69
C GLY A 65 -14.15 -10.44 0.28
N ASP A 66 -14.21 -9.16 -0.07
CA ASP A 66 -14.56 -8.68 -1.40
C ASP A 66 -13.38 -8.88 -2.36
N ASN A 67 -13.63 -9.56 -3.48
CA ASN A 67 -12.62 -9.83 -4.50
C ASN A 67 -12.15 -8.54 -5.20
N GLU A 68 -13.02 -7.58 -5.41
CA GLU A 68 -12.64 -6.26 -5.92
C GLU A 68 -11.71 -5.54 -4.93
N GLY A 69 -11.99 -5.67 -3.61
CA GLY A 69 -11.11 -5.16 -2.57
C GLY A 69 -9.72 -5.78 -2.63
N ARG A 70 -9.61 -7.08 -2.91
CA ARG A 70 -8.33 -7.77 -3.13
C ARG A 70 -7.56 -7.18 -4.32
N ILE A 71 -8.25 -6.98 -5.46
CA ILE A 71 -7.65 -6.38 -6.67
C ILE A 71 -7.24 -4.93 -6.41
N ALA A 72 -8.10 -4.18 -5.71
CA ALA A 72 -7.80 -2.79 -5.33
C ALA A 72 -6.55 -2.68 -4.44
N VAL A 73 -6.34 -3.61 -3.50
CA VAL A 73 -5.12 -3.69 -2.69
C VAL A 73 -3.88 -3.87 -3.56
N LEU A 74 -3.91 -4.79 -4.51
CA LEU A 74 -2.78 -5.02 -5.42
C LEU A 74 -2.48 -3.78 -6.27
N GLY A 75 -3.51 -3.15 -6.81
CA GLY A 75 -3.39 -1.89 -7.54
C GLY A 75 -2.79 -0.78 -6.68
N PHE A 76 -3.32 -0.61 -5.46
CA PHE A 76 -2.82 0.39 -4.51
C PHE A 76 -1.34 0.16 -4.17
N VAL A 77 -0.96 -1.05 -3.80
CA VAL A 77 0.44 -1.36 -3.44
C VAL A 77 1.38 -1.03 -4.59
N THR A 78 0.97 -1.34 -5.83
CA THR A 78 1.77 -1.03 -7.02
C THR A 78 1.90 0.48 -7.26
N VAL A 79 0.79 1.23 -7.22
CA VAL A 79 0.80 2.70 -7.41
C VAL A 79 1.57 3.39 -6.30
N ASN A 80 1.36 2.98 -5.06
CA ASN A 80 2.07 3.53 -3.91
C ASN A 80 3.59 3.29 -4.01
N PHE A 81 4.02 2.14 -4.50
CA PHE A 81 5.42 1.87 -4.78
C PHE A 81 6.00 2.81 -5.83
N LEU A 82 5.33 2.96 -6.96
CA LEU A 82 5.78 3.85 -8.03
C LEU A 82 5.89 5.29 -7.51
N TRP A 83 4.94 5.72 -6.69
CA TRP A 83 4.96 7.05 -6.08
C TRP A 83 6.18 7.25 -5.17
N TRP A 84 6.44 6.32 -4.25
CA TRP A 84 7.59 6.42 -3.35
C TRP A 84 8.93 6.32 -4.08
N THR A 85 9.02 5.47 -5.11
CA THR A 85 10.21 5.38 -5.97
C THR A 85 10.45 6.70 -6.71
N PHE A 86 9.38 7.31 -7.25
CA PHE A 86 9.47 8.60 -7.90
C PHE A 86 9.97 9.70 -6.94
N LEU A 87 9.43 9.77 -5.72
CA LEU A 87 9.87 10.74 -4.72
C LEU A 87 11.34 10.52 -4.34
N ALA A 88 11.76 9.28 -4.11
CA ALA A 88 13.15 8.96 -3.77
C ALA A 88 14.13 9.36 -4.88
N ILE A 89 13.79 9.07 -6.14
CA ILE A 89 14.61 9.48 -7.29
C ILE A 89 14.69 11.01 -7.39
N ASN A 90 13.57 11.70 -7.20
CA ASN A 90 13.53 13.15 -7.28
C ASN A 90 14.32 13.82 -6.14
N GLU A 91 14.32 13.23 -4.94
CA GLU A 91 15.11 13.73 -3.82
C GLU A 91 16.61 13.57 -4.08
N VAL A 92 17.04 12.40 -4.56
CA VAL A 92 18.45 12.15 -4.93
C VAL A 92 18.91 13.06 -6.06
N ALA A 93 18.07 13.27 -7.07
CA ALA A 93 18.43 14.15 -8.20
C ALA A 93 18.60 15.62 -7.80
N ASN A 94 18.01 16.04 -6.69
CA ASN A 94 18.11 17.43 -6.18
C ASN A 94 19.07 17.58 -4.99
N SER A 95 19.71 16.50 -4.53
CA SER A 95 20.66 16.55 -3.43
C SER A 95 22.08 16.87 -3.94
N GLU A 96 22.85 17.62 -3.13
CA GLU A 96 24.23 17.99 -3.47
C GLU A 96 25.29 16.98 -2.94
N SER A 97 24.85 15.86 -2.33
CA SER A 97 25.72 14.92 -1.60
C SER A 97 25.79 13.55 -2.31
N GLU A 98 26.87 13.28 -3.06
CA GLU A 98 27.01 12.11 -3.90
C GLU A 98 27.10 10.73 -3.18
N ALA A 99 27.75 10.67 -2.00
CA ALA A 99 28.08 9.36 -1.39
C ALA A 99 26.98 8.78 -0.50
N PHE A 100 26.18 9.62 0.15
CA PHE A 100 25.12 9.19 1.07
C PHE A 100 23.84 8.83 0.31
N ASP A 101 23.65 9.41 -0.83
CA ASP A 101 22.44 9.30 -1.66
C ASP A 101 22.27 7.93 -2.31
N GLY A 102 23.37 7.28 -2.69
CA GLY A 102 23.32 5.93 -3.27
C GLY A 102 22.79 4.87 -2.28
N VAL A 103 23.17 4.96 -1.01
CA VAL A 103 22.69 4.03 0.03
C VAL A 103 21.22 4.28 0.35
N LEU A 104 20.80 5.54 0.46
CA LEU A 104 19.39 5.91 0.67
C LEU A 104 18.51 5.50 -0.51
N LEU A 105 18.99 5.64 -1.74
CA LEU A 105 18.28 5.21 -2.94
C LEU A 105 18.07 3.69 -2.93
N ILE A 106 19.12 2.92 -2.67
CA ILE A 106 19.05 1.45 -2.61
C ILE A 106 18.09 1.01 -1.51
N MET A 107 18.21 1.58 -0.31
CA MET A 107 17.31 1.27 0.80
C MET A 107 15.86 1.69 0.52
N GLY A 108 15.67 2.84 -0.11
CA GLY A 108 14.36 3.33 -0.54
C GLY A 108 13.70 2.46 -1.60
N MET A 109 14.49 1.78 -2.46
CA MET A 109 13.98 0.89 -3.49
C MET A 109 13.75 -0.56 -3.00
N ILE A 110 14.59 -1.08 -2.11
CA ILE A 110 14.47 -2.47 -1.63
C ILE A 110 13.18 -2.67 -0.84
N ARG A 111 12.84 -1.77 0.08
CA ARG A 111 11.62 -1.90 0.89
C ARG A 111 10.36 -2.07 0.06
N PRO A 112 10.05 -1.15 -0.86
CA PRO A 112 8.86 -1.27 -1.67
C PRO A 112 8.86 -2.50 -2.57
N VAL A 113 9.99 -2.92 -3.14
CA VAL A 113 10.08 -4.15 -3.95
C VAL A 113 9.71 -5.37 -3.12
N VAL A 114 10.23 -5.48 -1.90
CA VAL A 114 9.90 -6.59 -0.98
C VAL A 114 8.42 -6.56 -0.62
N PHE A 115 7.87 -5.39 -0.29
CA PHE A 115 6.44 -5.26 0.05
C PHE A 115 5.54 -5.63 -1.13
N ILE A 116 5.80 -5.12 -2.33
CA ILE A 116 5.05 -5.51 -3.53
C ILE A 116 5.12 -7.01 -3.74
N GLY A 117 6.34 -7.56 -3.74
CA GLY A 117 6.53 -8.99 -3.95
C GLY A 117 5.72 -9.83 -2.97
N LEU A 118 5.73 -9.47 -1.68
CA LEU A 118 4.95 -10.15 -0.64
C LEU A 118 3.45 -10.03 -0.86
N PHE A 119 2.94 -8.83 -1.16
CA PHE A 119 1.51 -8.62 -1.40
C PHE A 119 1.04 -9.36 -2.65
N TRP A 120 1.75 -9.24 -3.76
CA TRP A 120 1.43 -9.96 -4.99
C TRP A 120 1.49 -11.46 -4.79
N TRP A 121 2.56 -11.99 -4.21
CA TRP A 121 2.70 -13.41 -3.91
C TRP A 121 1.56 -13.91 -3.04
N TYR A 122 1.20 -13.19 -1.97
CA TYR A 122 0.15 -13.61 -1.05
C TYR A 122 -1.23 -13.58 -1.70
N PHE A 123 -1.62 -12.45 -2.28
CA PHE A 123 -2.97 -12.25 -2.82
C PHE A 123 -3.22 -12.97 -4.16
N THR A 124 -2.20 -13.50 -4.84
CA THR A 124 -2.33 -14.32 -6.04
C THR A 124 -2.30 -15.83 -5.77
N ARG A 125 -2.04 -16.27 -4.54
CA ARG A 125 -2.11 -17.68 -4.17
C ARG A 125 -3.49 -18.26 -4.44
N LYS A 126 -3.53 -19.49 -4.95
CA LYS A 126 -4.77 -20.15 -5.36
C LYS A 126 -5.79 -20.31 -4.22
N ASP A 127 -5.31 -20.60 -3.00
CA ASP A 127 -6.13 -20.73 -1.80
C ASP A 127 -6.77 -19.39 -1.39
N ILE A 128 -6.02 -18.29 -1.51
CA ILE A 128 -6.50 -16.94 -1.22
C ILE A 128 -7.50 -16.47 -2.28
N VAL A 129 -7.19 -16.67 -3.56
CA VAL A 129 -8.12 -16.35 -4.65
C VAL A 129 -9.43 -17.14 -4.52
N ALA A 130 -9.36 -18.42 -4.15
CA ALA A 130 -10.54 -19.25 -3.92
C ALA A 130 -11.39 -18.74 -2.75
N PHE A 131 -10.77 -18.26 -1.67
CA PHE A 131 -11.47 -17.65 -0.55
C PHE A 131 -12.31 -16.44 -0.98
N TYR A 132 -11.72 -15.51 -1.77
CA TYR A 132 -12.43 -14.33 -2.25
C TYR A 132 -13.54 -14.63 -3.24
N LYS A 133 -13.33 -15.58 -4.17
CA LYS A 133 -14.37 -16.00 -5.14
C LYS A 133 -15.59 -16.68 -4.48
N GLN A 134 -15.41 -17.34 -3.35
CA GLN A 134 -16.55 -17.94 -2.63
C GLN A 134 -17.43 -16.89 -1.93
N GLY A 135 -16.89 -15.69 -1.64
CA GLY A 135 -17.64 -14.56 -1.15
C GLY A 135 -18.62 -13.99 -2.17
N GLU A 136 -18.20 -13.93 -3.44
CA GLU A 136 -19.03 -13.40 -4.54
C GLU A 136 -20.31 -14.22 -4.81
N GLY A 137 -20.25 -15.56 -4.71
CA GLY A 137 -21.40 -16.43 -4.96
C GLY A 137 -22.51 -16.40 -3.88
N LYS A 138 -22.39 -15.55 -2.85
CA LYS A 138 -23.40 -15.42 -1.79
C LYS A 138 -24.23 -14.14 -1.86
N VAL A 139 -23.88 -13.23 -2.76
CA VAL A 139 -24.59 -11.94 -2.89
C VAL A 139 -25.75 -12.03 -3.86
N ASP A 140 -25.78 -13.04 -4.73
CA ASP A 140 -26.80 -13.22 -5.78
C ASP A 140 -27.92 -14.20 -5.40
N GLY A 141 -28.11 -14.52 -4.12
CA GLY A 141 -29.13 -15.44 -3.64
C GLY A 141 -30.14 -14.81 -2.70
#